data_6659e6a5e65bfedf2f3e7f60c42ad5f8
#
_entry.id   6659e6a5e65bfedf2f3e7f60c42ad5f8
#
_cell.length_a   1.000
_cell.length_b   1.000
_cell.length_c   1.000
_cell.angle_alpha   90.00
_cell.angle_beta   90.00
_cell.angle_gamma   90.00
#
_symmetry.space_group_name_H-M   'P 1'
#
loop_
_entity.id
_entity.type
_entity.pdbx_description
1 polymer ?
#
loop_
_entity_poly.entity_id
_entity_poly.type
_entity_poly.pdbx_seq_one_letter_code
_entity_poly.pdbx_strand_id
1 'polypeptide(L)'
;LYSWNFKNDKAKLVVNKSNSPRGYRVSSDGNLKFSGDETKLYFGLALPEIVQDTLLLDEEIVNVEVWTYDEPRLYTIQEMQLNNDKKKSFKTVFHFKDQKLIQIGSKEYPNSILTDDANDDYALVYSTEPYQLSSQWTGQFSKNDLAIVNVNNGLSKLAIKGNPSPASLSPNGEYAYGYNQVDSTWYTYNIKTSKYTELTKGKMFYNELSDYPNHPRSYGAAGWTKNDKSILIYD
;
A
#
# COMPACT_ATOMS: atom_id res chain seq x y z
N LEU A 1 -14.23 13.42 10.20
CA LEU A 1 -14.03 13.95 8.87
C LEU A 1 -15.28 14.70 8.44
N TYR A 2 -15.11 15.93 7.95
CA TYR A 2 -16.19 16.77 7.46
C TYR A 2 -15.95 17.13 6.01
N SER A 3 -17.00 17.27 5.22
CA SER A 3 -17.00 17.85 3.88
C SER A 3 -17.84 19.12 3.85
N TRP A 4 -17.42 20.09 3.06
CA TRP A 4 -18.16 21.32 2.82
C TRP A 4 -18.24 21.59 1.32
N ASN A 5 -19.37 22.09 0.90
CA ASN A 5 -19.64 22.47 -0.48
C ASN A 5 -20.12 23.93 -0.49
N PHE A 6 -19.68 24.71 -1.46
CA PHE A 6 -20.02 26.14 -1.61
C PHE A 6 -21.52 26.43 -1.69
N LYS A 7 -22.35 25.41 -1.95
CA LYS A 7 -23.82 25.53 -1.96
C LYS A 7 -24.46 25.36 -0.57
N ASN A 8 -23.67 25.02 0.44
CA ASN A 8 -24.16 24.75 1.79
C ASN A 8 -23.58 25.75 2.77
N ASP A 9 -24.40 26.22 3.72
CA ASP A 9 -23.96 27.14 4.77
C ASP A 9 -23.10 26.46 5.84
N LYS A 10 -23.16 25.12 5.96
CA LYS A 10 -22.46 24.35 7.01
C LYS A 10 -21.76 23.14 6.44
N ALA A 11 -20.63 22.81 7.06
CA ALA A 11 -19.93 21.56 6.78
C ALA A 11 -20.76 20.35 7.23
N LYS A 12 -20.80 19.30 6.43
CA LYS A 12 -21.48 18.03 6.72
C LYS A 12 -20.49 17.03 7.29
N LEU A 13 -20.86 16.37 8.38
CA LEU A 13 -20.10 15.25 8.93
C LEU A 13 -20.20 14.04 7.96
N VAL A 14 -19.05 13.55 7.52
CA VAL A 14 -18.92 12.42 6.56
C VAL A 14 -18.56 11.14 7.29
N VAL A 15 -17.50 11.19 8.09
CA VAL A 15 -17.01 10.03 8.84
C VAL A 15 -16.70 10.42 10.27
N ASN A 16 -17.18 9.60 11.20
CA ASN A 16 -16.91 9.71 12.63
C ASN A 16 -16.72 8.32 13.26
N LYS A 17 -16.60 8.26 14.59
CA LYS A 17 -16.42 7.02 15.33
C LYS A 17 -17.60 6.04 15.18
N SER A 18 -18.80 6.53 14.93
CA SER A 18 -20.01 5.65 14.86
C SER A 18 -20.15 4.93 13.54
N ASN A 19 -19.66 5.52 12.43
CA ASN A 19 -19.70 4.91 11.08
C ASN A 19 -18.33 4.39 10.60
N SER A 20 -17.29 4.52 11.42
CA SER A 20 -15.99 3.86 11.18
C SER A 20 -16.05 2.37 11.56
N PRO A 21 -15.28 1.51 10.92
CA PRO A 21 -15.14 0.12 11.35
C PRO A 21 -14.73 0.04 12.83
N ARG A 22 -15.25 -0.97 13.53
CA ARG A 22 -14.97 -1.14 14.97
C ARG A 22 -13.46 -1.25 15.22
N GLY A 23 -12.97 -0.47 16.20
CA GLY A 23 -11.55 -0.46 16.55
C GLY A 23 -10.69 0.43 15.68
N TYR A 24 -11.28 1.29 14.84
CA TYR A 24 -10.56 2.28 14.04
C TYR A 24 -11.05 3.69 14.30
N ARG A 25 -10.16 4.66 14.12
CA ARG A 25 -10.44 6.11 14.12
C ARG A 25 -9.99 6.73 12.79
N VAL A 26 -10.57 7.86 12.43
CA VAL A 26 -10.05 8.65 11.31
C VAL A 26 -8.65 9.15 11.68
N SER A 27 -7.68 8.91 10.81
CA SER A 27 -6.31 9.36 10.99
C SER A 27 -6.14 10.81 10.54
N SER A 28 -5.44 11.60 11.33
CA SER A 28 -4.94 12.92 10.93
C SER A 28 -3.72 12.83 10.01
N ASP A 29 -3.02 11.71 10.03
CA ASP A 29 -1.79 11.47 9.27
C ASP A 29 -2.06 10.80 7.91
N GLY A 30 -3.30 10.38 7.66
CA GLY A 30 -3.72 9.79 6.39
C GLY A 30 -3.96 10.86 5.32
N ASN A 31 -3.26 10.74 4.18
CA ASN A 31 -3.46 11.65 3.06
C ASN A 31 -4.90 11.61 2.54
N LEU A 32 -5.51 12.77 2.42
CA LEU A 32 -6.81 12.95 1.77
C LEU A 32 -6.61 13.07 0.25
N LYS A 33 -7.41 12.32 -0.51
CA LYS A 33 -7.40 12.39 -1.97
C LYS A 33 -8.81 12.16 -2.50
N PHE A 34 -9.33 13.10 -3.29
CA PHE A 34 -10.52 12.85 -4.11
C PHE A 34 -10.15 12.01 -5.32
N SER A 35 -11.09 11.18 -5.80
CA SER A 35 -11.03 10.66 -7.15
C SER A 35 -11.18 11.80 -8.15
N GLY A 36 -10.64 11.64 -9.37
CA GLY A 36 -10.70 12.65 -10.41
C GLY A 36 -12.13 13.02 -10.83
N ASP A 37 -13.06 12.09 -10.68
CA ASP A 37 -14.51 12.27 -10.90
C ASP A 37 -15.27 12.80 -9.66
N GLU A 38 -14.56 13.06 -8.54
CA GLU A 38 -15.09 13.56 -7.27
C GLU A 38 -16.17 12.67 -6.61
N THR A 39 -16.34 11.44 -7.08
CA THR A 39 -17.35 10.51 -6.53
C THR A 39 -16.87 9.78 -5.28
N LYS A 40 -15.56 9.72 -5.07
CA LYS A 40 -14.90 9.00 -3.97
C LYS A 40 -13.94 9.91 -3.21
N LEU A 41 -13.83 9.70 -1.91
CA LEU A 41 -12.83 10.33 -1.06
C LEU A 41 -11.98 9.25 -0.38
N TYR A 42 -10.70 9.26 -0.66
CA TYR A 42 -9.72 8.39 -0.01
C TYR A 42 -9.09 9.09 1.19
N PHE A 43 -8.96 8.37 2.30
CA PHE A 43 -8.35 8.86 3.55
C PHE A 43 -7.78 7.70 4.35
N GLY A 44 -7.18 8.00 5.51
CA GLY A 44 -6.61 6.99 6.40
C GLY A 44 -7.49 6.68 7.60
N LEU A 45 -7.63 5.40 7.94
CA LEU A 45 -8.09 4.95 9.25
C LEU A 45 -6.88 4.44 10.04
N ALA A 46 -6.77 4.82 11.31
CA ALA A 46 -5.73 4.36 12.22
C ALA A 46 -6.33 3.54 13.37
N LEU A 47 -5.50 2.72 13.97
CA LEU A 47 -5.85 2.10 15.25
C LEU A 47 -5.94 3.17 16.35
N PRO A 48 -6.67 2.92 17.43
CA PRO A 48 -6.67 3.82 18.59
C PRO A 48 -5.25 4.03 19.10
N GLU A 49 -4.96 5.24 19.52
CA GLU A 49 -3.69 5.52 20.18
C GLU A 49 -3.59 4.75 21.50
N ILE A 50 -2.41 4.21 21.76
CA ILE A 50 -2.09 3.68 23.08
C ILE A 50 -1.82 4.90 23.96
N VAL A 51 -2.75 5.21 24.82
CA VAL A 51 -2.59 6.31 25.78
C VAL A 51 -1.82 5.76 26.98
N GLN A 52 -0.73 6.41 27.32
CA GLN A 52 0.00 6.11 28.54
C GLN A 52 -0.88 6.42 29.76
N ASP A 53 -0.86 5.57 30.76
CA ASP A 53 -1.56 5.83 32.00
C ASP A 53 -0.87 7.01 32.72
N THR A 54 -1.54 8.16 32.73
CA THR A 54 -1.03 9.39 33.36
C THR A 54 -1.19 9.40 34.89
N LEU A 55 -1.78 8.35 35.46
CA LEU A 55 -1.92 8.20 36.92
C LEU A 55 -0.72 7.47 37.53
N LEU A 56 0.14 6.83 36.68
CA LEU A 56 1.36 6.20 37.15
C LEU A 56 2.43 7.27 37.43
N LEU A 57 3.13 7.10 38.55
CA LEU A 57 4.31 7.88 38.84
C LEU A 57 5.46 7.47 37.87
N ASP A 58 6.41 8.38 37.61
CA ASP A 58 7.54 8.10 36.72
C ASP A 58 8.33 6.85 37.15
N GLU A 59 8.40 6.58 38.44
CA GLU A 59 9.07 5.40 39.06
C GLU A 59 8.29 4.10 38.83
N GLU A 60 7.00 4.18 38.54
CA GLU A 60 6.12 3.02 38.24
C GLU A 60 6.07 2.69 36.75
N ILE A 61 6.61 3.58 35.91
CA ILE A 61 6.70 3.35 34.46
C ILE A 61 7.87 2.41 34.20
N VAL A 62 7.52 1.16 33.93
CA VAL A 62 8.52 0.13 33.60
C VAL A 62 8.90 0.23 32.13
N ASN A 63 10.13 0.62 31.85
CA ASN A 63 10.70 0.56 30.51
C ASN A 63 11.37 -0.81 30.32
N VAL A 64 10.66 -1.74 29.69
CA VAL A 64 11.18 -3.07 29.36
C VAL A 64 11.37 -3.18 27.86
N GLU A 65 12.55 -3.56 27.45
CA GLU A 65 12.87 -3.94 26.09
C GLU A 65 12.89 -5.47 26.01
N VAL A 66 12.06 -6.03 25.13
CA VAL A 66 12.01 -7.48 24.91
C VAL A 66 12.67 -7.78 23.58
N TRP A 67 13.79 -8.49 23.62
CA TRP A 67 14.53 -8.91 22.45
C TRP A 67 14.23 -10.38 22.15
N THR A 68 13.52 -10.61 21.03
CA THR A 68 13.25 -11.96 20.55
C THR A 68 13.87 -12.16 19.18
N TYR A 69 14.24 -13.41 18.86
CA TYR A 69 14.90 -13.75 17.59
C TYR A 69 13.92 -13.83 16.41
N ASP A 70 12.63 -13.92 16.67
CA ASP A 70 11.54 -14.09 15.71
C ASP A 70 10.80 -12.79 15.38
N GLU A 71 11.27 -11.64 15.93
CA GLU A 71 10.72 -10.34 15.59
C GLU A 71 10.93 -10.03 14.09
N PRO A 72 9.88 -9.58 13.39
CA PRO A 72 9.96 -9.28 11.96
C PRO A 72 10.92 -8.14 11.65
N ARG A 73 11.18 -7.26 12.61
CA ARG A 73 12.12 -6.13 12.50
C ARG A 73 13.07 -6.10 13.68
N LEU A 74 14.34 -5.81 13.41
CA LEU A 74 15.34 -5.58 14.46
C LEU A 74 14.89 -4.43 15.37
N TYR A 75 15.20 -4.54 16.65
CA TYR A 75 14.86 -3.54 17.67
C TYR A 75 15.28 -2.12 17.29
N THR A 76 16.51 -1.93 16.82
CA THR A 76 17.02 -0.63 16.37
C THR A 76 16.21 -0.05 15.21
N ILE A 77 15.67 -0.89 14.32
CA ILE A 77 14.79 -0.45 13.24
C ILE A 77 13.41 -0.10 13.79
N GLN A 78 12.90 -0.86 14.77
CA GLN A 78 11.63 -0.54 15.43
C GLN A 78 11.70 0.83 16.12
N GLU A 79 12.80 1.12 16.82
CA GLU A 79 13.04 2.42 17.46
C GLU A 79 13.06 3.57 16.43
N MET A 80 13.85 3.42 15.36
CA MET A 80 13.90 4.41 14.28
C MET A 80 12.54 4.64 13.60
N GLN A 81 11.73 3.59 13.49
CA GLN A 81 10.43 3.65 12.81
C GLN A 81 9.26 4.00 13.75
N LEU A 82 9.50 4.11 15.06
CA LEU A 82 8.45 4.32 16.07
C LEU A 82 7.49 5.47 15.71
N ASN A 83 8.03 6.61 15.28
CA ASN A 83 7.21 7.77 14.91
C ASN A 83 6.38 7.52 13.64
N ASN A 84 6.91 6.77 12.68
CA ASN A 84 6.18 6.38 11.49
C ASN A 84 5.09 5.35 11.83
N ASP A 85 5.40 4.40 12.70
CA ASP A 85 4.44 3.38 13.16
C ASP A 85 3.28 4.00 13.93
N LYS A 86 3.52 5.01 14.76
CA LYS A 86 2.46 5.79 15.44
C LYS A 86 1.52 6.50 14.48
N LYS A 87 2.02 6.95 13.31
CA LYS A 87 1.26 7.63 12.25
C LYS A 87 0.65 6.67 11.23
N LYS A 88 0.88 5.37 11.38
CA LYS A 88 0.42 4.36 10.42
C LYS A 88 -1.10 4.42 10.28
N SER A 89 -1.54 4.51 9.04
CA SER A 89 -2.96 4.51 8.70
C SER A 89 -3.25 3.61 7.50
N PHE A 90 -4.45 3.07 7.47
CA PHE A 90 -4.91 2.16 6.44
C PHE A 90 -5.82 2.90 5.48
N LYS A 91 -5.52 2.83 4.19
CA LYS A 91 -6.29 3.49 3.15
C LYS A 91 -7.73 3.00 3.17
N THR A 92 -8.65 3.95 3.11
CA THR A 92 -10.09 3.74 3.15
C THR A 92 -10.73 4.66 2.14
N VAL A 93 -11.81 4.23 1.51
CA VAL A 93 -12.58 5.04 0.57
C VAL A 93 -14.00 5.29 1.10
N PHE A 94 -14.48 6.51 0.93
CA PHE A 94 -15.86 6.90 1.15
C PHE A 94 -16.51 7.23 -0.19
N HIS A 95 -17.61 6.57 -0.49
CA HIS A 95 -18.44 6.78 -1.68
C HIS A 95 -19.55 7.80 -1.39
N PHE A 96 -19.52 8.96 -2.02
CA PHE A 96 -20.50 10.03 -1.75
C PHE A 96 -21.92 9.67 -2.14
N LYS A 97 -22.09 8.92 -3.23
CA LYS A 97 -23.41 8.50 -3.73
C LYS A 97 -24.15 7.61 -2.73
N ASP A 98 -23.49 6.57 -2.26
CA ASP A 98 -24.08 5.52 -1.44
C ASP A 98 -23.83 5.72 0.04
N GLN A 99 -23.08 6.77 0.42
CA GLN A 99 -22.64 7.05 1.79
C GLN A 99 -21.93 5.84 2.43
N LYS A 100 -21.24 5.04 1.60
CA LYS A 100 -20.61 3.79 2.00
C LYS A 100 -19.12 3.98 2.23
N LEU A 101 -18.63 3.36 3.29
CA LEU A 101 -17.23 3.34 3.67
C LEU A 101 -16.66 1.95 3.44
N ILE A 102 -15.55 1.87 2.68
CA ILE A 102 -14.85 0.63 2.37
C ILE A 102 -13.40 0.76 2.78
N GLN A 103 -12.94 -0.13 3.64
CA GLN A 103 -11.52 -0.22 4.00
C GLN A 103 -10.76 -0.96 2.91
N ILE A 104 -9.67 -0.35 2.40
CA ILE A 104 -8.80 -0.88 1.35
C ILE A 104 -7.57 -1.52 1.98
N GLY A 105 -6.82 -0.74 2.74
CA GLY A 105 -5.67 -1.25 3.51
C GLY A 105 -6.11 -1.93 4.79
N SER A 106 -5.35 -2.92 5.24
CA SER A 106 -5.60 -3.67 6.47
C SER A 106 -4.31 -3.88 7.26
N LYS A 107 -4.40 -4.52 8.42
CA LYS A 107 -3.18 -4.93 9.16
C LYS A 107 -2.35 -5.92 8.36
N GLU A 108 -2.99 -6.83 7.63
CA GLU A 108 -2.33 -7.82 6.79
C GLU A 108 -1.69 -7.18 5.55
N TYR A 109 -2.36 -6.21 4.93
CA TYR A 109 -1.89 -5.46 3.77
C TYR A 109 -1.92 -3.95 4.06
N PRO A 110 -0.92 -3.43 4.79
CA PRO A 110 -0.97 -2.05 5.29
C PRO A 110 -0.73 -0.98 4.21
N ASN A 111 -0.08 -1.35 3.13
CA ASN A 111 0.29 -0.43 2.06
C ASN A 111 -0.71 -0.52 0.91
N SER A 112 -0.97 0.59 0.24
CA SER A 112 -1.93 0.64 -0.87
C SER A 112 -1.43 1.53 -2.00
N ILE A 113 -1.75 1.14 -3.22
CA ILE A 113 -1.44 1.85 -4.46
C ILE A 113 -2.75 2.08 -5.19
N LEU A 114 -3.00 3.33 -5.57
CA LEU A 114 -4.12 3.76 -6.40
C LEU A 114 -3.54 4.30 -7.71
N THR A 115 -4.36 4.36 -8.74
CA THR A 115 -4.04 5.12 -9.95
C THR A 115 -3.97 6.62 -9.65
N ASP A 116 -3.39 7.39 -10.57
CA ASP A 116 -3.19 8.83 -10.34
C ASP A 116 -4.50 9.58 -10.18
N ASP A 117 -5.53 9.22 -10.93
CA ASP A 117 -6.87 9.81 -10.83
C ASP A 117 -7.75 9.13 -9.76
N ALA A 118 -7.39 7.93 -9.32
CA ALA A 118 -8.11 7.13 -8.32
C ALA A 118 -9.61 6.90 -8.66
N ASN A 119 -9.93 6.85 -9.96
CA ASN A 119 -11.29 6.60 -10.44
C ASN A 119 -11.64 5.11 -10.51
N ASP A 120 -10.62 4.25 -10.54
CA ASP A 120 -10.75 2.83 -10.82
C ASP A 120 -11.50 2.05 -9.73
N ASP A 121 -11.99 0.88 -10.15
CA ASP A 121 -12.70 -0.05 -9.27
C ASP A 121 -11.77 -0.89 -8.42
N TYR A 122 -10.46 -0.86 -8.68
CA TYR A 122 -9.48 -1.69 -8.00
C TYR A 122 -8.29 -0.88 -7.49
N ALA A 123 -7.79 -1.28 -6.35
CA ALA A 123 -6.54 -0.82 -5.75
C ALA A 123 -5.60 -2.01 -5.55
N LEU A 124 -4.29 -1.78 -5.60
CA LEU A 124 -3.34 -2.75 -5.10
C LEU A 124 -3.09 -2.52 -3.62
N VAL A 125 -2.92 -3.60 -2.88
CA VAL A 125 -2.43 -3.57 -1.50
C VAL A 125 -1.29 -4.57 -1.36
N TYR A 126 -0.33 -4.26 -0.50
CA TYR A 126 0.81 -5.15 -0.32
C TYR A 126 1.35 -5.14 1.10
N SER A 127 2.00 -6.26 1.44
CA SER A 127 2.73 -6.43 2.71
C SER A 127 4.13 -6.97 2.46
N THR A 128 5.11 -6.39 3.11
CA THR A 128 6.48 -6.88 3.16
C THR A 128 6.76 -7.65 4.44
N GLU A 129 5.84 -7.63 5.40
CA GLU A 129 6.02 -8.16 6.75
C GLU A 129 6.48 -9.62 6.78
N PRO A 130 5.90 -10.54 5.96
CA PRO A 130 6.32 -11.95 5.96
C PRO A 130 7.79 -12.16 5.54
N TYR A 131 8.42 -11.17 4.92
CA TYR A 131 9.77 -11.26 4.34
C TYR A 131 10.80 -10.37 5.03
N GLN A 132 10.37 -9.53 5.99
CA GLN A 132 11.25 -8.55 6.64
C GLN A 132 12.40 -9.23 7.37
N LEU A 133 12.12 -10.27 8.15
CA LEU A 133 13.16 -10.98 8.91
C LEU A 133 14.25 -11.54 7.98
N SER A 134 13.86 -12.24 6.92
CA SER A 134 14.82 -12.82 5.97
C SER A 134 15.63 -11.77 5.24
N SER A 135 15.01 -10.65 4.84
CA SER A 135 15.71 -9.58 4.12
C SER A 135 16.74 -8.86 5.00
N GLN A 136 16.48 -8.72 6.29
CA GLN A 136 17.44 -8.14 7.25
C GLN A 136 18.70 -8.98 7.41
N TRP A 137 18.55 -10.31 7.41
CA TRP A 137 19.68 -11.22 7.55
C TRP A 137 20.46 -11.42 6.25
N THR A 138 19.80 -11.38 5.11
CA THR A 138 20.44 -11.65 3.82
C THR A 138 20.93 -10.39 3.10
N GLY A 139 20.51 -9.20 3.54
CA GLY A 139 20.78 -7.94 2.85
C GLY A 139 20.10 -7.82 1.48
N GLN A 140 19.23 -8.77 1.13
CA GLN A 140 18.46 -8.74 -0.11
C GLN A 140 17.27 -7.80 0.02
N PHE A 141 16.77 -7.32 -1.14
CA PHE A 141 15.51 -6.56 -1.16
C PHE A 141 14.35 -7.39 -0.60
N SER A 142 13.45 -6.71 0.11
CA SER A 142 12.29 -7.37 0.70
C SER A 142 11.29 -7.74 -0.39
N LYS A 143 10.87 -9.00 -0.40
CA LYS A 143 9.70 -9.44 -1.17
C LYS A 143 8.42 -8.85 -0.58
N ASN A 144 7.34 -8.93 -1.33
CA ASN A 144 6.03 -8.53 -0.86
C ASN A 144 4.94 -9.49 -1.35
N ASP A 145 3.90 -9.66 -0.55
CA ASP A 145 2.66 -10.25 -1.02
C ASP A 145 1.79 -9.14 -1.59
N LEU A 146 1.36 -9.29 -2.82
CA LEU A 146 0.55 -8.34 -3.56
C LEU A 146 -0.88 -8.86 -3.69
N ALA A 147 -1.85 -8.08 -3.23
CA ALA A 147 -3.26 -8.39 -3.39
C ALA A 147 -4.01 -7.24 -4.11
N ILE A 148 -5.14 -7.57 -4.68
CA ILE A 148 -6.05 -6.64 -5.35
C ILE A 148 -7.29 -6.49 -4.48
N VAL A 149 -7.72 -5.25 -4.24
CA VAL A 149 -8.94 -4.93 -3.49
C VAL A 149 -9.90 -4.21 -4.41
N ASN A 150 -11.15 -4.68 -4.46
CA ASN A 150 -12.22 -3.94 -5.12
C ASN A 150 -12.68 -2.80 -4.22
N VAL A 151 -12.56 -1.56 -4.68
CA VAL A 151 -12.86 -0.35 -3.89
C VAL A 151 -14.35 -0.14 -3.62
N ASN A 152 -15.23 -0.84 -4.35
CA ASN A 152 -16.68 -0.69 -4.23
C ASN A 152 -17.29 -1.64 -3.18
N ASN A 153 -16.63 -2.76 -2.88
CA ASN A 153 -17.14 -3.76 -1.95
C ASN A 153 -16.13 -4.30 -0.93
N GLY A 154 -14.85 -3.95 -1.06
CA GLY A 154 -13.79 -4.38 -0.14
C GLY A 154 -13.31 -5.82 -0.32
N LEU A 155 -13.80 -6.54 -1.33
CA LEU A 155 -13.33 -7.90 -1.59
C LEU A 155 -11.88 -7.86 -2.06
N SER A 156 -11.04 -8.65 -1.41
CA SER A 156 -9.62 -8.76 -1.71
C SER A 156 -9.27 -10.13 -2.29
N LYS A 157 -8.26 -10.16 -3.14
CA LYS A 157 -7.71 -11.38 -3.72
C LYS A 157 -6.20 -11.28 -3.79
N LEU A 158 -5.50 -12.29 -3.27
CA LEU A 158 -4.05 -12.43 -3.47
C LEU A 158 -3.77 -12.55 -4.97
N ALA A 159 -2.91 -11.68 -5.49
CA ALA A 159 -2.48 -11.66 -6.88
C ALA A 159 -1.13 -12.36 -7.06
N ILE A 160 -0.12 -11.93 -6.31
CA ILE A 160 1.24 -12.47 -6.41
C ILE A 160 1.79 -12.64 -4.99
N LYS A 161 2.18 -13.86 -4.67
CA LYS A 161 2.87 -14.18 -3.40
C LYS A 161 4.38 -14.07 -3.59
N GLY A 162 5.03 -13.41 -2.64
CA GLY A 162 6.49 -13.28 -2.66
C GLY A 162 7.03 -12.52 -3.86
N ASN A 163 6.29 -11.52 -4.33
CA ASN A 163 6.72 -10.68 -5.44
C ASN A 163 8.08 -10.02 -5.12
N PRO A 164 9.11 -10.21 -5.97
CA PRO A 164 10.47 -9.78 -5.65
C PRO A 164 10.72 -8.29 -5.79
N SER A 165 9.76 -7.53 -6.27
CA SER A 165 9.91 -6.08 -6.45
C SER A 165 8.58 -5.34 -6.29
N PRO A 166 8.63 -4.01 -6.07
CA PRO A 166 7.43 -3.20 -6.04
C PRO A 166 6.63 -3.33 -7.34
N ALA A 167 5.32 -3.40 -7.22
CA ALA A 167 4.40 -3.32 -8.35
C ALA A 167 3.82 -1.91 -8.47
N SER A 168 3.34 -1.56 -9.66
CA SER A 168 2.57 -0.36 -9.94
C SER A 168 1.26 -0.72 -10.64
N LEU A 169 0.31 0.22 -10.68
CA LEU A 169 -0.89 0.10 -11.50
C LEU A 169 -0.66 0.79 -12.85
N SER A 170 -1.19 0.21 -13.92
CA SER A 170 -1.34 0.90 -15.19
C SER A 170 -2.30 2.08 -15.06
N PRO A 171 -2.25 3.10 -15.93
CA PRO A 171 -3.03 4.33 -15.78
C PRO A 171 -4.54 4.14 -15.68
N ASN A 172 -5.12 3.13 -16.36
CA ASN A 172 -6.55 2.80 -16.26
C ASN A 172 -6.83 1.64 -15.29
N GLY A 173 -5.87 1.25 -14.45
CA GLY A 173 -6.06 0.21 -13.45
C GLY A 173 -6.36 -1.20 -14.00
N GLU A 174 -6.05 -1.48 -15.27
CA GLU A 174 -6.29 -2.81 -15.84
C GLU A 174 -5.21 -3.83 -15.49
N TYR A 175 -3.98 -3.34 -15.24
CA TYR A 175 -2.83 -4.19 -14.95
C TYR A 175 -2.08 -3.72 -13.70
N ALA A 176 -1.68 -4.69 -12.87
CA ALA A 176 -0.51 -4.52 -12.03
C ALA A 176 0.72 -4.91 -12.85
N TYR A 177 1.79 -4.14 -12.75
CA TYR A 177 3.03 -4.41 -13.49
C TYR A 177 4.26 -4.12 -12.64
N GLY A 178 5.36 -4.73 -12.99
CA GLY A 178 6.62 -4.54 -12.31
C GLY A 178 7.79 -5.25 -12.99
N TYR A 179 8.94 -5.06 -12.40
CA TYR A 179 10.18 -5.70 -12.84
C TYR A 179 10.61 -6.75 -11.82
N ASN A 180 10.74 -8.00 -12.26
CA ASN A 180 11.30 -9.07 -11.45
C ASN A 180 12.83 -9.00 -11.49
N GLN A 181 13.42 -8.52 -10.41
CA GLN A 181 14.89 -8.39 -10.30
C GLN A 181 15.61 -9.74 -10.26
N VAL A 182 14.96 -10.82 -9.85
CA VAL A 182 15.57 -12.15 -9.78
C VAL A 182 15.81 -12.69 -11.18
N ASP A 183 14.82 -12.56 -12.05
CA ASP A 183 14.85 -13.11 -13.42
C ASP A 183 15.20 -12.05 -14.47
N SER A 184 15.38 -10.78 -14.03
CA SER A 184 15.62 -9.63 -14.92
C SER A 184 14.57 -9.47 -16.02
N THR A 185 13.30 -9.71 -15.65
CA THR A 185 12.16 -9.67 -16.58
C THR A 185 11.07 -8.73 -16.12
N TRP A 186 10.35 -8.15 -17.09
CA TRP A 186 9.15 -7.39 -16.84
C TRP A 186 7.91 -8.30 -16.84
N TYR A 187 6.97 -8.00 -16.00
CA TYR A 187 5.71 -8.74 -15.92
C TYR A 187 4.49 -7.80 -15.85
N THR A 188 3.35 -8.33 -16.26
CA THR A 188 2.04 -7.77 -16.00
C THR A 188 1.14 -8.82 -15.36
N TYR A 189 0.22 -8.36 -14.53
CA TYR A 189 -0.88 -9.14 -13.98
C TYR A 189 -2.19 -8.45 -14.33
N ASN A 190 -3.01 -9.07 -15.17
CA ASN A 190 -4.31 -8.54 -15.54
C ASN A 190 -5.28 -8.70 -14.36
N ILE A 191 -5.82 -7.58 -13.87
CA ILE A 191 -6.63 -7.53 -12.65
C ILE A 191 -7.96 -8.29 -12.82
N LYS A 192 -8.61 -8.17 -13.98
CA LYS A 192 -9.90 -8.80 -14.25
C LYS A 192 -9.77 -10.32 -14.50
N THR A 193 -8.82 -10.71 -15.33
CA THR A 193 -8.66 -12.13 -15.71
C THR A 193 -7.74 -12.92 -14.78
N SER A 194 -7.03 -12.24 -13.88
CA SER A 194 -6.01 -12.83 -12.98
C SER A 194 -4.87 -13.51 -13.74
N LYS A 195 -4.59 -13.08 -14.96
CA LYS A 195 -3.53 -13.64 -15.79
C LYS A 195 -2.21 -12.93 -15.52
N TYR A 196 -1.22 -13.67 -15.06
CA TYR A 196 0.18 -13.24 -15.01
C TYR A 196 0.84 -13.47 -16.36
N THR A 197 1.61 -12.51 -16.83
CA THR A 197 2.33 -12.59 -18.12
C THR A 197 3.73 -12.00 -17.96
N GLU A 198 4.74 -12.81 -18.25
CA GLU A 198 6.11 -12.33 -18.41
C GLU A 198 6.25 -11.66 -19.79
N LEU A 199 6.52 -10.37 -19.80
CA LEU A 199 6.58 -9.58 -21.03
C LEU A 199 7.87 -9.81 -21.80
N THR A 200 8.98 -10.01 -21.08
CA THR A 200 10.34 -10.07 -21.65
C THR A 200 10.97 -11.45 -21.51
N LYS A 201 10.14 -12.49 -21.56
CA LYS A 201 10.57 -13.88 -21.41
C LYS A 201 11.70 -14.24 -22.39
N GLY A 202 12.80 -14.78 -21.83
CA GLY A 202 13.96 -15.19 -22.60
C GLY A 202 14.91 -14.05 -23.00
N LYS A 203 14.65 -12.84 -22.52
CA LYS A 203 15.56 -11.70 -22.62
C LYS A 203 15.71 -11.05 -21.25
N MET A 204 16.92 -10.68 -20.89
CA MET A 204 17.22 -9.97 -19.65
C MET A 204 17.20 -8.45 -19.92
N PHE A 205 16.36 -7.75 -19.18
CA PHE A 205 16.20 -6.28 -19.27
C PHE A 205 16.77 -5.63 -18.01
N TYR A 206 18.06 -5.66 -17.84
CA TYR A 206 18.71 -5.08 -16.68
C TYR A 206 19.58 -3.89 -17.04
N ASN A 207 19.74 -2.99 -16.10
CA ASN A 207 20.65 -1.87 -16.23
C ASN A 207 22.10 -2.35 -16.09
N GLU A 208 22.83 -2.39 -17.19
CA GLU A 208 24.24 -2.81 -17.24
C GLU A 208 25.18 -1.91 -16.46
N LEU A 209 24.75 -0.67 -16.15
CA LEU A 209 25.52 0.27 -15.32
C LEU A 209 25.25 0.10 -13.82
N SER A 210 24.43 -0.89 -13.44
CA SER A 210 24.11 -1.16 -12.05
C SER A 210 25.28 -1.85 -11.35
N ASP A 211 25.79 -1.24 -10.28
CA ASP A 211 26.83 -1.84 -9.43
C ASP A 211 26.32 -2.97 -8.52
N TYR A 212 25.05 -3.36 -8.66
CA TYR A 212 24.47 -4.47 -7.92
C TYR A 212 25.00 -5.80 -8.46
N PRO A 213 25.81 -6.55 -7.67
CA PRO A 213 26.42 -7.80 -8.14
C PRO A 213 25.37 -8.91 -8.37
N ASN A 214 24.23 -8.84 -7.64
CA ASN A 214 23.12 -9.76 -7.77
C ASN A 214 21.83 -8.97 -7.99
N HIS A 215 20.99 -9.44 -8.90
CA HIS A 215 19.67 -8.86 -9.16
C HIS A 215 19.71 -7.37 -9.53
N PRO A 216 20.31 -6.99 -10.66
CA PRO A 216 20.40 -5.62 -11.11
C PRO A 216 19.01 -5.03 -11.37
N ARG A 217 18.88 -3.72 -11.18
CA ARG A 217 17.64 -3.00 -11.49
C ARG A 217 17.48 -2.84 -12.99
N SER A 218 16.26 -2.64 -13.48
CA SER A 218 15.99 -2.25 -14.86
C SER A 218 16.29 -0.77 -15.09
N TYR A 219 16.38 -0.35 -16.35
CA TYR A 219 16.36 1.07 -16.72
C TYR A 219 15.00 1.72 -16.47
N GLY A 220 13.94 0.93 -16.28
CA GLY A 220 12.59 1.40 -16.02
C GLY A 220 11.63 1.25 -17.20
N ALA A 221 10.42 1.76 -17.01
CA ALA A 221 9.41 1.86 -18.04
C ALA A 221 9.17 3.32 -18.41
N ALA A 222 9.08 3.63 -19.70
CA ALA A 222 8.76 4.96 -20.19
C ALA A 222 7.30 5.34 -19.94
N GLY A 223 6.41 4.36 -19.78
CA GLY A 223 5.00 4.55 -19.53
C GLY A 223 4.08 3.64 -20.35
N TRP A 224 2.81 3.95 -20.29
CA TRP A 224 1.76 3.21 -20.98
C TRP A 224 1.13 4.03 -22.09
N THR A 225 0.72 3.35 -23.16
CA THR A 225 -0.09 3.96 -24.21
C THR A 225 -1.54 4.09 -23.76
N LYS A 226 -2.31 4.90 -24.46
CA LYS A 226 -3.74 5.13 -24.15
C LYS A 226 -4.51 3.81 -24.01
N ASN A 227 -5.36 3.74 -22.96
CA ASN A 227 -6.18 2.58 -22.63
C ASN A 227 -5.35 1.32 -22.29
N ASP A 228 -4.21 1.48 -21.67
CA ASP A 228 -3.33 0.40 -21.19
C ASP A 228 -2.98 -0.67 -22.26
N LYS A 229 -2.97 -0.26 -23.55
CA LYS A 229 -2.76 -1.20 -24.66
C LYS A 229 -1.34 -1.74 -24.75
N SER A 230 -0.36 -0.92 -24.39
CA SER A 230 1.05 -1.29 -24.43
C SER A 230 1.83 -0.56 -23.36
N ILE A 231 2.85 -1.22 -22.82
CA ILE A 231 3.86 -0.62 -21.96
C ILE A 231 5.14 -0.43 -22.76
N LEU A 232 5.81 0.71 -22.61
CA LEU A 232 7.11 1.00 -23.19
C LEU A 232 8.17 0.81 -22.10
N ILE A 233 9.13 -0.04 -22.39
CA ILE A 233 10.19 -0.47 -21.47
C ILE A 233 11.53 -0.10 -22.08
N TYR A 234 12.44 0.44 -21.27
CA TYR A 234 13.82 0.68 -21.67
C TYR A 234 14.64 -0.62 -21.62
N ASP A 235 15.49 -0.80 -22.64
CA ASP A 235 16.48 -1.89 -22.75
C ASP A 235 17.89 -1.29 -22.78
#